data_e886e518968057f16fd27893656df121
#
_entry.id   e886e518968057f16fd27893656df121
#
_cell.length_a   1.000
_cell.length_b   1.000
_cell.length_c   1.000
_cell.angle_alpha   90.00
_cell.angle_beta   90.00
_cell.angle_gamma   90.00
#
_symmetry.space_group_name_H-M   'P 1'
#
loop_
_entity.id
_entity.type
_entity.pdbx_description
1 polymer ?
#
loop_
_entity_poly.entity_id
_entity_poly.type
_entity_poly.pdbx_seq_one_letter_code
_entity_poly.pdbx_strand_id
1 'polypeptide(L)'
;MEIVLILHNIRSTYNVGSILRTADGFSIDQIIYSGFTPAPTPHSTLLPHLAEKITNQIHKTALGAEKTLKSSFSQNLTKTLTYLKASGYQIIGLENNLTDQRLYQITNQKLKARLSSKIVILLGEEVNGISSDLYRYIDLFIEIPMSGQKESFNVSIATAILLFYLRYGINLNQS
;
A
#
# COMPACT_ATOMS: atom_id res chain seq x y z
N MET A 1 -9.39 11.27 7.23
CA MET A 1 -8.27 11.02 6.29
C MET A 1 -8.74 10.00 5.28
N GLU A 2 -8.69 10.35 4.01
CA GLU A 2 -9.00 9.47 2.87
C GLU A 2 -7.71 8.74 2.43
N ILE A 3 -7.77 7.41 2.33
CA ILE A 3 -6.57 6.58 2.07
C ILE A 3 -6.82 5.66 0.89
N VAL A 4 -5.96 5.75 -0.11
CA VAL A 4 -5.89 4.82 -1.24
C VAL A 4 -4.63 3.97 -1.10
N LEU A 5 -4.74 2.65 -1.20
CA LEU A 5 -3.58 1.74 -1.28
C LEU A 5 -3.33 1.35 -2.74
N ILE A 6 -2.09 1.48 -3.18
CA ILE A 6 -1.61 0.94 -4.46
C ILE A 6 -0.70 -0.24 -4.18
N LEU A 7 -1.09 -1.41 -4.66
CA LEU A 7 -0.30 -2.64 -4.60
C LEU A 7 0.41 -2.79 -5.96
N HIS A 8 1.70 -2.46 -5.99
CA HIS A 8 2.49 -2.49 -7.23
C HIS A 8 3.53 -3.61 -7.18
N ASN A 9 3.40 -4.54 -8.12
CA ASN A 9 4.32 -5.66 -8.26
C ASN A 9 4.39 -6.59 -7.03
N ILE A 10 3.33 -6.67 -6.21
CA ILE A 10 3.23 -7.65 -5.13
C ILE A 10 3.05 -9.03 -5.75
N ARG A 11 3.95 -9.98 -5.48
CA ARG A 11 3.93 -11.32 -6.11
C ARG A 11 2.99 -12.30 -5.42
N SER A 12 2.95 -12.23 -4.10
CA SER A 12 2.26 -13.22 -3.28
C SER A 12 0.76 -12.94 -3.18
N THR A 13 -0.06 -13.88 -3.65
CA THR A 13 -1.52 -13.86 -3.46
C THR A 13 -1.91 -13.82 -1.98
N TYR A 14 -1.12 -14.45 -1.12
CA TYR A 14 -1.34 -14.44 0.34
C TYR A 14 -1.06 -13.06 0.94
N ASN A 15 -0.01 -12.36 0.48
CA ASN A 15 0.26 -10.98 0.89
C ASN A 15 -0.86 -10.07 0.43
N VAL A 16 -1.30 -10.17 -0.83
CA VAL A 16 -2.44 -9.42 -1.35
C VAL A 16 -3.67 -9.62 -0.47
N GLY A 17 -4.06 -10.88 -0.22
CA GLY A 17 -5.24 -11.16 0.61
C GLY A 17 -5.11 -10.63 2.05
N SER A 18 -3.93 -10.74 2.66
CA SER A 18 -3.66 -10.20 4.01
C SER A 18 -3.76 -8.67 4.04
N ILE A 19 -3.24 -7.99 2.98
CA ILE A 19 -3.36 -6.54 2.83
C ILE A 19 -4.83 -6.14 2.69
N LEU A 20 -5.62 -6.85 1.86
CA LEU A 20 -7.05 -6.57 1.68
C LEU A 20 -7.81 -6.69 3.01
N ARG A 21 -7.58 -7.76 3.77
CA ARG A 21 -8.21 -7.95 5.09
C ARG A 21 -7.83 -6.82 6.06
N THR A 22 -6.58 -6.41 6.06
CA THR A 22 -6.10 -5.29 6.87
C THR A 22 -6.73 -3.97 6.43
N ALA A 23 -6.81 -3.73 5.12
CA ALA A 23 -7.42 -2.54 4.54
C ALA A 23 -8.91 -2.42 4.89
N ASP A 24 -9.66 -3.53 4.84
CA ASP A 24 -11.06 -3.58 5.29
C ASP A 24 -11.17 -3.22 6.77
N GLY A 25 -10.34 -3.84 7.63
CA GLY A 25 -10.33 -3.57 9.07
C GLY A 25 -10.00 -2.12 9.45
N PHE A 26 -9.26 -1.40 8.62
CA PHE A 26 -8.96 0.03 8.80
C PHE A 26 -9.83 0.95 7.94
N SER A 27 -10.87 0.45 7.29
CA SER A 27 -11.80 1.22 6.44
C SER A 27 -11.06 2.05 5.39
N ILE A 28 -10.21 1.40 4.59
CA ILE A 28 -9.48 2.04 3.51
C ILE A 28 -10.41 2.32 2.34
N ASP A 29 -10.30 3.50 1.73
CA ASP A 29 -11.28 4.01 0.79
C ASP A 29 -11.20 3.32 -0.59
N GLN A 30 -9.99 2.92 -1.01
CA GLN A 30 -9.81 2.25 -2.30
C GLN A 30 -8.51 1.44 -2.36
N ILE A 31 -8.53 0.34 -3.10
CA ILE A 31 -7.38 -0.47 -3.49
C ILE A 31 -7.14 -0.31 -5.00
N ILE A 32 -5.89 -0.11 -5.41
CA ILE A 32 -5.49 -0.11 -6.82
C ILE A 32 -4.41 -1.17 -7.01
N TYR A 33 -4.70 -2.17 -7.82
CA TYR A 33 -3.69 -3.15 -8.25
C TYR A 33 -2.94 -2.62 -9.46
N SER A 34 -1.64 -2.91 -9.57
CA SER A 34 -0.84 -2.50 -10.73
C SER A 34 0.36 -3.41 -10.97
N GLY A 35 0.91 -3.34 -12.18
CA GLY A 35 1.99 -4.20 -12.62
C GLY A 35 1.54 -5.67 -12.67
N PHE A 36 2.35 -6.56 -12.11
CA PHE A 36 2.01 -8.00 -12.04
C PHE A 36 1.34 -8.41 -10.72
N THR A 37 0.86 -7.46 -9.92
CA THR A 37 0.10 -7.78 -8.70
C THR A 37 -1.12 -8.62 -9.05
N PRO A 38 -1.30 -9.83 -8.46
CA PRO A 38 -2.48 -10.63 -8.68
C PRO A 38 -3.71 -9.91 -8.15
N ALA A 39 -4.68 -9.67 -9.04
CA ALA A 39 -5.94 -9.04 -8.70
C ALA A 39 -7.06 -10.08 -8.70
N PRO A 40 -8.03 -10.01 -7.74
CA PRO A 40 -9.21 -10.85 -7.78
C PRO A 40 -10.14 -10.44 -8.92
N THR A 41 -11.06 -11.32 -9.32
CA THR A 41 -12.16 -10.96 -10.23
C THR A 41 -13.03 -9.86 -9.61
N PRO A 42 -13.55 -8.90 -10.38
CA PRO A 42 -13.45 -8.78 -11.85
C PRO A 42 -12.20 -8.06 -12.38
N HIS A 43 -11.23 -7.70 -11.52
CA HIS A 43 -10.08 -6.87 -11.90
C HIS A 43 -8.90 -7.66 -12.46
N SER A 44 -8.95 -9.00 -12.42
CA SER A 44 -7.90 -9.85 -13.00
C SER A 44 -7.83 -9.66 -14.52
N THR A 45 -6.61 -9.54 -15.04
CA THR A 45 -6.32 -9.49 -16.48
C THR A 45 -6.05 -10.87 -17.08
N LEU A 46 -6.18 -11.93 -16.29
CA LEU A 46 -5.91 -13.31 -16.67
C LEU A 46 -7.13 -13.96 -17.34
N LEU A 47 -6.90 -15.10 -18.00
CA LEU A 47 -7.97 -15.96 -18.50
C LEU A 47 -8.92 -16.38 -17.35
N PRO A 48 -10.23 -16.56 -17.59
CA PRO A 48 -11.24 -16.75 -16.54
C PRO A 48 -10.87 -17.84 -15.52
N HIS A 49 -10.42 -19.02 -15.96
CA HIS A 49 -10.06 -20.13 -15.08
C HIS A 49 -8.83 -19.83 -14.19
N LEU A 50 -7.87 -19.05 -14.71
CA LEU A 50 -6.70 -18.59 -13.94
C LEU A 50 -7.09 -17.48 -12.97
N ALA A 51 -7.94 -16.55 -13.41
CA ALA A 51 -8.48 -15.48 -12.57
C ALA A 51 -9.24 -16.03 -11.37
N GLU A 52 -10.07 -17.07 -11.57
CA GLU A 52 -10.79 -17.76 -10.50
C GLU A 52 -9.82 -18.44 -9.52
N LYS A 53 -8.80 -19.15 -10.02
CA LYS A 53 -7.76 -19.78 -9.19
C LYS A 53 -7.05 -18.75 -8.32
N ILE A 54 -6.63 -17.63 -8.91
CA ILE A 54 -5.97 -16.53 -8.19
C ILE A 54 -6.91 -15.92 -7.14
N THR A 55 -8.17 -15.66 -7.50
CA THR A 55 -9.18 -15.13 -6.58
C THR A 55 -9.36 -16.06 -5.38
N ASN A 56 -9.44 -17.38 -5.60
CA ASN A 56 -9.55 -18.37 -4.53
C ASN A 56 -8.29 -18.42 -3.63
N GLN A 57 -7.10 -18.17 -4.19
CA GLN A 57 -5.88 -18.06 -3.39
C GLN A 57 -5.87 -16.79 -2.54
N ILE A 58 -6.26 -15.64 -3.09
CA ILE A 58 -6.39 -14.38 -2.36
C ILE A 58 -7.42 -14.52 -1.24
N HIS A 59 -8.56 -15.15 -1.53
CA HIS A 59 -9.65 -15.37 -0.57
C HIS A 59 -9.19 -16.07 0.71
N LYS A 60 -8.22 -16.99 0.64
CA LYS A 60 -7.72 -17.72 1.81
C LYS A 60 -7.22 -16.83 2.94
N THR A 61 -6.71 -15.65 2.63
CA THR A 61 -6.22 -14.68 3.62
C THR A 61 -7.07 -13.41 3.68
N ALA A 62 -7.74 -13.03 2.60
CA ALA A 62 -8.66 -11.89 2.56
C ALA A 62 -9.98 -12.16 3.29
N LEU A 63 -10.45 -13.45 3.31
CA LEU A 63 -11.67 -13.90 3.99
C LEU A 63 -12.93 -13.07 3.65
N GLY A 64 -13.05 -12.63 2.40
CA GLY A 64 -14.19 -11.87 1.91
C GLY A 64 -13.93 -10.37 1.71
N ALA A 65 -12.85 -9.82 2.28
CA ALA A 65 -12.50 -8.41 2.11
C ALA A 65 -12.31 -7.98 0.64
N GLU A 66 -11.91 -8.93 -0.22
CA GLU A 66 -11.79 -8.70 -1.66
C GLU A 66 -13.14 -8.35 -2.35
N LYS A 67 -14.27 -8.63 -1.69
CA LYS A 67 -15.62 -8.36 -2.21
C LYS A 67 -16.21 -7.05 -1.67
N THR A 68 -15.74 -6.58 -0.51
CA THR A 68 -16.29 -5.41 0.18
C THR A 68 -15.53 -4.14 -0.17
N LEU A 69 -14.23 -4.25 -0.43
CA LEU A 69 -13.39 -3.11 -0.74
C LEU A 69 -13.61 -2.60 -2.17
N LYS A 70 -13.74 -1.28 -2.29
CA LYS A 70 -13.68 -0.63 -3.60
C LYS A 70 -12.29 -0.86 -4.20
N SER A 71 -12.23 -1.45 -5.37
CA SER A 71 -10.93 -1.76 -6.00
C SER A 71 -10.94 -1.55 -7.51
N SER A 72 -9.75 -1.42 -8.10
CA SER A 72 -9.55 -1.26 -9.54
C SER A 72 -8.17 -1.76 -9.94
N PHE A 73 -7.94 -1.97 -11.25
CA PHE A 73 -6.63 -2.30 -11.80
C PHE A 73 -6.11 -1.14 -12.65
N SER A 74 -4.89 -0.70 -12.40
CA SER A 74 -4.17 0.31 -13.18
C SER A 74 -3.22 -0.36 -14.17
N GLN A 75 -3.49 -0.19 -15.45
CA GLN A 75 -2.59 -0.65 -16.51
C GLN A 75 -1.36 0.27 -16.68
N ASN A 76 -1.46 1.52 -16.22
CA ASN A 76 -0.36 2.50 -16.31
C ASN A 76 -0.25 3.26 -14.99
N LEU A 77 0.66 2.77 -14.12
CA LEU A 77 0.83 3.34 -12.78
C LEU A 77 1.23 4.82 -12.81
N THR A 78 2.11 5.23 -13.72
CA THR A 78 2.57 6.63 -13.76
C THR A 78 1.45 7.60 -14.11
N LYS A 79 0.56 7.22 -15.04
CA LYS A 79 -0.65 8.01 -15.33
C LYS A 79 -1.57 8.07 -14.12
N THR A 80 -1.74 6.95 -13.41
CA THR A 80 -2.57 6.88 -12.19
C THR A 80 -2.01 7.77 -11.09
N LEU A 81 -0.71 7.72 -10.83
CA LEU A 81 -0.06 8.58 -9.83
C LEU A 81 -0.19 10.07 -10.19
N THR A 82 0.02 10.43 -11.48
CA THR A 82 -0.16 11.80 -11.95
C THR A 82 -1.59 12.29 -11.74
N TYR A 83 -2.59 11.46 -12.08
CA TYR A 83 -4.00 11.78 -11.87
C TYR A 83 -4.34 11.97 -10.40
N LEU A 84 -3.88 11.08 -9.53
CA LEU A 84 -4.13 11.16 -8.08
C LEU A 84 -3.49 12.41 -7.47
N LYS A 85 -2.26 12.78 -7.90
CA LYS A 85 -1.64 14.06 -7.48
C LYS A 85 -2.47 15.26 -7.93
N ALA A 86 -2.91 15.29 -9.18
CA ALA A 86 -3.78 16.35 -9.69
C ALA A 86 -5.11 16.44 -8.96
N SER A 87 -5.59 15.30 -8.39
CA SER A 87 -6.80 15.21 -7.54
C SER A 87 -6.56 15.57 -6.07
N GLY A 88 -5.37 16.07 -5.73
CA GLY A 88 -5.02 16.57 -4.40
C GLY A 88 -4.55 15.48 -3.42
N TYR A 89 -4.21 14.29 -3.89
CA TYR A 89 -3.61 13.26 -3.05
C TYR A 89 -2.10 13.47 -2.89
N GLN A 90 -1.61 13.31 -1.69
CA GLN A 90 -0.19 13.16 -1.39
C GLN A 90 0.22 11.71 -1.60
N ILE A 91 1.26 11.46 -2.38
CA ILE A 91 1.78 10.12 -2.65
C ILE A 91 2.86 9.78 -1.63
N ILE A 92 2.64 8.70 -0.89
CA ILE A 92 3.53 8.19 0.13
C ILE A 92 4.07 6.83 -0.31
N GLY A 93 5.40 6.66 -0.32
CA GLY A 93 6.04 5.37 -0.49
C GLY A 93 6.32 4.72 0.88
N LEU A 94 5.95 3.45 1.05
CA LEU A 94 6.39 2.65 2.19
C LEU A 94 7.67 1.92 1.80
N GLU A 95 8.80 2.38 2.32
CA GLU A 95 10.13 1.91 1.92
C GLU A 95 11.14 2.07 3.05
N ASN A 96 12.15 1.21 3.08
CA ASN A 96 13.20 1.22 4.10
C ASN A 96 14.57 1.54 3.49
N ASN A 97 15.50 1.99 4.34
CA ASN A 97 16.92 2.14 4.01
C ASN A 97 17.22 3.08 2.83
N LEU A 98 16.36 4.07 2.59
CA LEU A 98 16.59 5.07 1.55
C LEU A 98 17.49 6.19 2.04
N THR A 99 18.43 6.61 1.18
CA THR A 99 19.18 7.87 1.35
C THR A 99 18.41 9.00 0.68
N ASP A 100 17.24 9.38 1.24
CA ASP A 100 16.37 10.41 0.69
C ASP A 100 15.90 11.35 1.81
N GLN A 101 16.02 12.67 1.59
CA GLN A 101 15.58 13.69 2.55
C GLN A 101 14.08 13.66 2.84
N ARG A 102 13.29 13.01 1.98
CA ARG A 102 11.85 12.80 2.15
C ARG A 102 11.51 11.57 2.97
N LEU A 103 12.52 10.81 3.47
CA LEU A 103 12.31 9.64 4.31
C LEU A 103 12.05 10.07 5.75
N TYR A 104 10.94 9.60 6.31
CA TYR A 104 10.57 9.80 7.71
C TYR A 104 10.30 8.45 8.38
N GLN A 105 10.93 8.22 9.52
CA GLN A 105 10.55 7.08 10.35
C GLN A 105 9.14 7.27 10.90
N ILE A 106 8.37 6.20 10.99
CA ILE A 106 6.99 6.23 11.49
C ILE A 106 6.90 6.79 12.92
N THR A 107 7.96 6.68 13.69
CA THR A 107 8.09 7.22 15.05
C THR A 107 8.42 8.71 15.10
N ASN A 108 8.71 9.34 13.97
CA ASN A 108 9.09 10.74 13.89
C ASN A 108 7.88 11.65 14.17
N GLN A 109 7.96 12.42 15.25
CA GLN A 109 6.89 13.35 15.67
C GLN A 109 6.52 14.38 14.59
N LYS A 110 7.46 14.76 13.72
CA LYS A 110 7.21 15.70 12.62
C LYS A 110 6.41 15.07 11.47
N LEU A 111 6.30 13.74 11.40
CA LEU A 111 5.59 13.05 10.33
C LEU A 111 4.11 13.48 10.29
N LYS A 112 3.45 13.57 11.44
CA LYS A 112 2.03 14.00 11.52
C LYS A 112 1.77 15.33 10.80
N ALA A 113 2.63 16.31 11.00
CA ALA A 113 2.49 17.64 10.37
C ALA A 113 2.77 17.64 8.85
N ARG A 114 3.30 16.55 8.32
CA ARG A 114 3.60 16.38 6.89
C ARG A 114 2.51 15.64 6.12
N LEU A 115 1.57 15.00 6.82
CA LEU A 115 0.53 14.20 6.19
C LEU A 115 -0.67 15.05 5.76
N SER A 116 -1.10 14.84 4.51
CA SER A 116 -2.34 15.40 3.97
C SER A 116 -3.58 14.65 4.49
N SER A 117 -4.75 15.26 4.35
CA SER A 117 -6.04 14.59 4.59
C SER A 117 -6.40 13.57 3.53
N LYS A 118 -5.77 13.63 2.34
CA LYS A 118 -5.91 12.67 1.24
C LYS A 118 -4.55 12.09 0.90
N ILE A 119 -4.37 10.80 1.09
CA ILE A 119 -3.10 10.13 0.84
C ILE A 119 -3.26 8.89 -0.03
N VAL A 120 -2.24 8.63 -0.82
CA VAL A 120 -2.02 7.38 -1.51
C VAL A 120 -0.81 6.71 -0.88
N ILE A 121 -0.93 5.45 -0.50
CA ILE A 121 0.20 4.64 -0.04
C ILE A 121 0.59 3.71 -1.18
N LEU A 122 1.80 3.87 -1.69
CA LEU A 122 2.39 2.99 -2.69
C LEU A 122 3.21 1.91 -1.99
N LEU A 123 2.82 0.66 -2.21
CA LEU A 123 3.54 -0.54 -1.77
C LEU A 123 4.28 -1.12 -2.96
N GLY A 124 5.57 -1.39 -2.79
CA GLY A 124 6.43 -1.97 -3.81
C GLY A 124 6.57 -3.49 -3.72
N GLU A 125 7.39 -4.06 -4.59
CA GLU A 125 7.75 -5.48 -4.62
C GLU A 125 8.43 -5.92 -3.32
N GLU A 126 8.18 -7.17 -2.91
CA GLU A 126 8.68 -7.72 -1.64
C GLU A 126 10.22 -7.77 -1.53
N VAL A 127 10.92 -7.85 -2.64
CA VAL A 127 12.40 -7.97 -2.66
C VAL A 127 13.07 -6.65 -3.02
N ASN A 128 12.59 -6.01 -4.09
CA ASN A 128 13.24 -4.82 -4.64
C ASN A 128 12.59 -3.50 -4.20
N GLY A 129 11.48 -3.57 -3.44
CA GLY A 129 10.75 -2.40 -3.00
C GLY A 129 10.11 -1.60 -4.15
N ILE A 130 10.07 -0.30 -3.99
CA ILE A 130 9.54 0.63 -4.99
C ILE A 130 10.66 0.97 -5.98
N SER A 131 10.40 0.79 -7.28
CA SER A 131 11.38 1.12 -8.34
C SER A 131 11.71 2.62 -8.33
N SER A 132 13.00 2.95 -8.49
CA SER A 132 13.52 4.31 -8.40
C SER A 132 12.96 5.28 -9.45
N ASP A 133 12.49 4.78 -10.59
CA ASP A 133 11.81 5.58 -11.62
C ASP A 133 10.47 6.16 -11.15
N LEU A 134 9.87 5.55 -10.11
CA LEU A 134 8.65 6.02 -9.46
C LEU A 134 8.90 7.11 -8.39
N TYR A 135 10.13 7.27 -7.89
CA TYR A 135 10.44 8.22 -6.82
C TYR A 135 10.07 9.68 -7.14
N ARG A 136 10.12 10.08 -8.41
CA ARG A 136 9.68 11.42 -8.84
C ARG A 136 8.20 11.71 -8.62
N TYR A 137 7.37 10.67 -8.45
CA TYR A 137 5.94 10.81 -8.15
C TYR A 137 5.66 10.82 -6.66
N ILE A 138 6.61 10.39 -5.83
CA ILE A 138 6.44 10.24 -4.38
C ILE A 138 6.79 11.54 -3.69
N ASP A 139 5.90 12.02 -2.81
CA ASP A 139 6.07 13.25 -2.05
C ASP A 139 6.79 13.00 -0.72
N LEU A 140 6.60 11.81 -0.15
CA LEU A 140 7.09 11.41 1.15
C LEU A 140 7.34 9.91 1.19
N PHE A 141 8.42 9.47 1.85
CA PHE A 141 8.65 8.08 2.19
C PHE A 141 8.46 7.87 3.69
N ILE A 142 7.85 6.74 4.06
CA ILE A 142 7.74 6.31 5.45
C ILE A 142 8.52 5.02 5.62
N GLU A 143 9.36 4.99 6.65
CA GLU A 143 10.13 3.85 7.08
C GLU A 143 9.60 3.32 8.42
N ILE A 144 9.51 1.99 8.52
CA ILE A 144 9.27 1.31 9.80
C ILE A 144 10.63 0.80 10.30
N PRO A 145 11.20 1.39 11.38
CA PRO A 145 12.53 1.04 11.83
C PRO A 145 12.59 -0.41 12.30
N MET A 146 13.69 -1.09 11.95
CA MET A 146 13.98 -2.46 12.35
C MET A 146 15.04 -2.47 13.45
N SER A 147 14.83 -3.26 14.51
CA SER A 147 15.82 -3.46 15.59
C SER A 147 16.48 -4.84 15.54
N GLY A 148 16.06 -5.69 14.60
CA GLY A 148 16.59 -7.05 14.41
C GLY A 148 17.61 -7.13 13.28
N GLN A 149 17.94 -8.36 12.89
CA GLN A 149 18.92 -8.63 11.82
C GLN A 149 18.31 -8.54 10.39
N LYS A 150 17.00 -8.49 10.26
CA LYS A 150 16.32 -8.37 8.96
C LYS A 150 16.21 -6.89 8.55
N GLU A 151 16.28 -6.65 7.26
CA GLU A 151 16.28 -5.30 6.68
C GLU A 151 14.86 -4.73 6.50
N SER A 152 13.83 -5.58 6.44
CA SER A 152 12.43 -5.16 6.25
C SER A 152 11.44 -6.14 6.86
N PHE A 153 10.24 -5.64 7.16
CA PHE A 153 9.07 -6.45 7.46
C PHE A 153 8.46 -7.05 6.18
N ASN A 154 7.72 -8.14 6.33
CA ASN A 154 6.82 -8.60 5.28
C ASN A 154 5.86 -7.45 4.90
N VAL A 155 5.59 -7.26 3.61
CA VAL A 155 4.82 -6.13 3.09
C VAL A 155 3.42 -6.02 3.71
N SER A 156 2.74 -7.15 3.99
CA SER A 156 1.42 -7.10 4.63
C SER A 156 1.49 -6.67 6.10
N ILE A 157 2.56 -7.05 6.81
CA ILE A 157 2.81 -6.62 8.19
C ILE A 157 3.18 -5.12 8.21
N ALA A 158 4.10 -4.69 7.34
CA ALA A 158 4.46 -3.28 7.22
C ALA A 158 3.23 -2.40 6.93
N THR A 159 2.36 -2.87 6.03
CA THR A 159 1.09 -2.20 5.71
C THR A 159 0.21 -2.09 6.96
N ALA A 160 0.06 -3.17 7.74
CA ALA A 160 -0.76 -3.15 8.95
C ALA A 160 -0.25 -2.14 10.00
N ILE A 161 1.06 -2.10 10.22
CA ILE A 161 1.70 -1.15 11.15
C ILE A 161 1.45 0.29 10.69
N LEU A 162 1.66 0.58 9.39
CA LEU A 162 1.45 1.91 8.85
C LEU A 162 -0.02 2.35 8.95
N LEU A 163 -0.96 1.48 8.58
CA LEU A 163 -2.39 1.79 8.64
C LEU A 163 -2.88 2.00 10.08
N PHE A 164 -2.39 1.19 11.03
CA PHE A 164 -2.68 1.41 12.45
C PHE A 164 -2.18 2.78 12.91
N TYR A 165 -0.95 3.15 12.56
CA TYR A 165 -0.39 4.46 12.89
C TYR A 165 -1.22 5.60 12.29
N LEU A 166 -1.59 5.51 11.02
CA LEU A 166 -2.36 6.55 10.33
C LEU A 166 -3.77 6.72 10.89
N ARG A 167 -4.42 5.65 11.33
CA ARG A 167 -5.79 5.71 11.88
C ARG A 167 -5.83 6.08 13.37
N TYR A 168 -4.88 5.59 14.15
CA TYR A 168 -4.91 5.69 15.62
C TYR A 168 -3.66 6.34 16.23
N GLY A 169 -2.47 6.02 15.73
CA GLY A 169 -1.20 6.47 16.29
C GLY A 169 -0.99 7.98 16.23
N ILE A 170 -1.61 8.64 15.23
CA ILE A 170 -1.56 10.09 15.08
C ILE A 170 -2.24 10.79 16.29
N ASN A 171 -3.21 10.16 16.94
CA ASN A 171 -3.97 10.73 18.07
C ASN A 171 -3.41 10.34 19.45
N LEU A 172 -2.57 9.31 19.56
CA LEU A 172 -2.06 8.81 20.84
C LEU A 172 -1.09 9.78 21.55
N ASN A 173 -0.56 10.77 20.85
CA ASN A 173 0.36 11.77 21.41
C ASN A 173 -0.34 13.07 21.85
N GLN A 174 -1.67 13.05 22.05
CA GLN A 174 -2.46 14.21 22.50
C GLN A 174 -2.96 14.09 23.96
N SER A 175 -2.55 13.02 24.67
CA SER A 175 -2.88 12.81 26.09
C SER A 175 -1.68 13.09 26.98
#